data_e983a4cee361c8a7417335ddb684d8f9
#
_entry.id   e983a4cee361c8a7417335ddb684d8f9
#
_cell.length_a   1.000
_cell.length_b   1.000
_cell.length_c   1.000
_cell.angle_alpha   90.00
_cell.angle_beta   90.00
_cell.angle_gamma   90.00
#
_symmetry.space_group_name_H-M   'P 1'
#
loop_
_entity.id
_entity.type
_entity.pdbx_description
1 polymer ?
#
loop_
_entity_poly.entity_id
_entity_poly.type
_entity_poly.pdbx_seq_one_letter_code
_entity_poly.pdbx_strand_id
1 'polypeptide(L)'
;MVSKVAAEGYVDLGLPSGLLWATCNLGARQPTDAGLYFSWANVDGHVPGDGYNFGNTTIGLPYSGTNGYNAKNYLSADNSFSPDSGYDAARYNLGGSWRMPTNTEILELYDNTTWQYTSVNGVNGILHTSTINGNTIFFPITGYIENTSLIVGQLVYLWSSTLHYKGNINTQNQAYIYLYGNNTVNRGEHSLVYYGFPIRPVYDPSL
;
A
#
# COMPACT_ATOMS: atom_id res chain seq x y z
N MET A 1 8.72 -11.84 -18.22
CA MET A 1 7.75 -10.75 -18.46
C MET A 1 6.49 -11.08 -17.66
N VAL A 2 6.32 -10.43 -16.53
CA VAL A 2 5.05 -10.54 -15.77
C VAL A 2 4.02 -9.76 -16.57
N SER A 3 2.97 -10.45 -17.03
CA SER A 3 1.82 -9.84 -17.72
C SER A 3 1.30 -8.69 -16.85
N LYS A 4 1.14 -7.48 -17.42
CA LYS A 4 0.45 -6.37 -16.76
C LYS A 4 -0.92 -6.88 -16.31
N VAL A 5 -1.09 -7.05 -15.00
CA VAL A 5 -2.38 -7.43 -14.42
C VAL A 5 -3.17 -6.14 -14.28
N ALA A 6 -4.19 -5.97 -15.09
CA ALA A 6 -5.15 -4.88 -14.92
C ALA A 6 -5.80 -5.01 -13.53
N ALA A 7 -5.90 -3.91 -12.78
CA ALA A 7 -6.80 -3.85 -11.65
C ALA A 7 -8.23 -3.98 -12.21
N GLU A 8 -8.83 -5.15 -12.09
CA GLU A 8 -10.19 -5.38 -12.56
C GLU A 8 -11.17 -4.78 -11.56
N GLY A 9 -11.51 -3.51 -11.78
CA GLY A 9 -12.59 -2.85 -11.08
C GLY A 9 -12.14 -1.99 -9.88
N TYR A 10 -13.00 -1.06 -9.57
CA TYR A 10 -12.91 -0.18 -8.40
C TYR A 10 -14.27 -0.05 -7.73
N VAL A 11 -14.27 0.41 -6.49
CA VAL A 11 -15.46 0.77 -5.73
C VAL A 11 -15.44 2.26 -5.41
N ASP A 12 -16.56 2.91 -5.67
CA ASP A 12 -16.84 4.27 -5.20
C ASP A 12 -17.42 4.19 -3.79
N LEU A 13 -16.65 4.65 -2.81
CA LEU A 13 -17.08 4.73 -1.42
C LEU A 13 -17.72 6.09 -1.09
N GLY A 14 -17.86 6.99 -2.07
CA GLY A 14 -18.39 8.34 -1.88
C GLY A 14 -17.51 9.23 -1.01
N LEU A 15 -16.21 8.95 -0.93
CA LEU A 15 -15.29 9.69 -0.08
C LEU A 15 -15.14 11.14 -0.57
N PRO A 16 -14.88 12.10 0.34
CA PRO A 16 -14.75 13.52 -0.01
C PRO A 16 -13.71 13.82 -1.10
N SER A 17 -12.63 13.05 -1.17
CA SER A 17 -11.61 13.16 -2.22
C SER A 17 -12.12 12.79 -3.62
N GLY A 18 -13.22 12.04 -3.73
CA GLY A 18 -13.70 11.48 -5.00
C GLY A 18 -12.87 10.31 -5.52
N LEU A 19 -11.93 9.79 -4.74
CA LEU A 19 -11.10 8.65 -5.14
C LEU A 19 -11.91 7.36 -5.19
N LEU A 20 -11.56 6.53 -6.16
CA LEU A 20 -12.11 5.19 -6.31
C LEU A 20 -11.06 4.17 -5.86
N TRP A 21 -11.43 3.25 -4.99
CA TRP A 21 -10.50 2.25 -4.45
C TRP A 21 -10.54 0.97 -5.29
N ALA A 22 -9.39 0.44 -5.66
CA ALA A 22 -9.32 -0.85 -6.35
C ALA A 22 -9.99 -1.95 -5.51
N THR A 23 -10.74 -2.84 -6.15
CA THR A 23 -11.38 -3.98 -5.47
C THR A 23 -10.37 -5.00 -4.97
N CYS A 24 -9.17 -5.06 -5.59
CA CYS A 24 -8.11 -6.03 -5.31
C CYS A 24 -6.78 -5.34 -5.00
N ASN A 25 -5.89 -6.04 -4.29
CA ASN A 25 -4.50 -5.62 -4.15
C ASN A 25 -3.79 -5.66 -5.51
N LEU A 26 -2.73 -4.87 -5.67
CA LEU A 26 -1.92 -4.86 -6.89
C LEU A 26 -1.37 -6.26 -7.20
N GLY A 27 -1.62 -6.76 -8.40
CA GLY A 27 -1.27 -8.10 -8.83
C GLY A 27 -2.23 -9.22 -8.40
N ALA A 28 -3.28 -8.91 -7.64
CA ALA A 28 -4.35 -9.85 -7.27
C ALA A 28 -5.41 -9.95 -8.38
N ARG A 29 -6.12 -11.09 -8.42
CA ARG A 29 -7.22 -11.35 -9.36
C ARG A 29 -8.60 -11.22 -8.72
N GLN A 30 -8.67 -11.40 -7.40
CA GLN A 30 -9.91 -11.31 -6.63
C GLN A 30 -9.63 -10.62 -5.27
N PRO A 31 -10.65 -10.07 -4.59
CA PRO A 31 -10.48 -9.30 -3.37
C PRO A 31 -9.82 -10.04 -2.20
N THR A 32 -9.86 -11.38 -2.24
CA THR A 32 -9.28 -12.25 -1.20
C THR A 32 -7.83 -12.64 -1.44
N ASP A 33 -7.27 -12.33 -2.62
CA ASP A 33 -5.88 -12.64 -2.94
C ASP A 33 -4.93 -11.61 -2.30
N ALA A 34 -3.74 -12.07 -1.93
CA ALA A 34 -2.68 -11.21 -1.40
C ALA A 34 -2.19 -10.18 -2.43
N GLY A 35 -2.14 -10.58 -3.70
CA GLY A 35 -1.44 -9.82 -4.72
C GLY A 35 0.08 -9.94 -4.59
N LEU A 36 0.78 -8.92 -5.05
CA LEU A 36 2.23 -8.84 -4.97
C LEU A 36 2.67 -8.03 -3.75
N TYR A 37 3.85 -8.35 -3.24
CA TYR A 37 4.50 -7.65 -2.14
C TYR A 37 5.60 -6.74 -2.70
N PHE A 38 5.72 -5.55 -2.15
CA PHE A 38 6.64 -4.51 -2.61
C PHE A 38 7.43 -3.95 -1.43
N SER A 39 8.72 -3.70 -1.60
CA SER A 39 9.39 -2.72 -0.77
C SER A 39 8.88 -1.32 -1.15
N TRP A 40 8.83 -0.41 -0.21
CA TRP A 40 8.40 0.95 -0.50
C TRP A 40 9.33 1.62 -1.52
N ALA A 41 8.79 2.30 -2.51
CA ALA A 41 9.50 2.88 -3.66
C ALA A 41 10.10 1.86 -4.64
N ASN A 42 9.84 0.57 -4.51
CA ASN A 42 10.15 -0.43 -5.53
C ASN A 42 8.89 -0.72 -6.35
N VAL A 43 9.05 -0.75 -7.67
CA VAL A 43 7.96 -1.02 -8.60
C VAL A 43 7.87 -2.48 -9.04
N ASP A 44 8.89 -3.27 -8.72
CA ASP A 44 8.92 -4.71 -8.95
C ASP A 44 8.23 -5.42 -7.78
N GLY A 45 7.17 -6.14 -8.11
CA GLY A 45 6.41 -6.91 -7.13
C GLY A 45 6.86 -8.35 -7.05
N HIS A 46 6.82 -8.90 -5.84
CA HIS A 46 7.32 -10.24 -5.51
C HIS A 46 6.24 -11.12 -4.88
N VAL A 47 6.45 -12.43 -4.96
CA VAL A 47 5.62 -13.42 -4.26
C VAL A 47 6.43 -14.15 -3.21
N PRO A 48 5.82 -14.65 -2.12
CA PRO A 48 6.54 -15.45 -1.14
C PRO A 48 7.26 -16.63 -1.80
N GLY A 49 8.54 -16.79 -1.51
CA GLY A 49 9.35 -17.91 -2.02
C GLY A 49 9.98 -17.72 -3.41
N ASP A 50 9.87 -16.55 -4.03
CA ASP A 50 10.54 -16.27 -5.32
C ASP A 50 12.05 -16.00 -5.20
N GLY A 51 12.58 -16.01 -3.98
CA GLY A 51 14.00 -15.80 -3.69
C GLY A 51 14.42 -14.35 -3.50
N TYR A 52 13.50 -13.40 -3.65
CA TYR A 52 13.80 -11.99 -3.36
C TYR A 52 13.97 -11.77 -1.86
N ASN A 53 15.00 -11.02 -1.47
CA ASN A 53 15.30 -10.70 -0.07
C ASN A 53 14.96 -9.26 0.25
N PHE A 54 13.82 -9.04 0.90
CA PHE A 54 13.34 -7.73 1.32
C PHE A 54 14.22 -7.05 2.39
N GLY A 55 15.06 -7.81 3.11
CA GLY A 55 16.01 -7.27 4.08
C GLY A 55 17.30 -6.73 3.45
N ASN A 56 17.50 -6.91 2.16
CA ASN A 56 18.69 -6.42 1.48
C ASN A 56 18.53 -4.94 1.09
N THR A 57 18.93 -4.06 1.99
CA THR A 57 18.82 -2.59 1.85
C THR A 57 19.70 -2.02 0.73
N THR A 58 20.51 -2.83 0.04
CA THR A 58 21.41 -2.39 -1.03
C THR A 58 20.83 -2.50 -2.43
N ILE A 59 19.66 -3.13 -2.59
CA ILE A 59 19.06 -3.33 -3.90
C ILE A 59 18.12 -2.17 -4.25
N GLY A 60 18.64 -1.21 -5.01
CA GLY A 60 17.82 -0.39 -5.91
C GLY A 60 16.85 0.61 -5.29
N LEU A 61 16.75 0.68 -3.99
CA LEU A 61 15.97 1.74 -3.37
C LEU A 61 16.73 3.07 -3.57
N PRO A 62 16.06 4.17 -3.95
CA PRO A 62 16.71 5.47 -4.10
C PRO A 62 17.33 5.99 -2.79
N TYR A 63 17.38 5.17 -1.75
CA TYR A 63 17.82 5.45 -0.39
C TYR A 63 19.04 4.65 0.06
N SER A 64 19.60 3.79 -0.78
CA SER A 64 20.83 3.06 -0.44
C SER A 64 22.05 3.91 -0.73
N GLY A 65 22.42 4.79 0.17
CA GLY A 65 23.62 5.58 0.05
C GLY A 65 23.84 6.49 1.23
N THR A 66 25.07 6.54 1.73
CA THR A 66 25.57 7.37 2.81
C THR A 66 25.46 8.89 2.55
N ASN A 67 24.94 9.30 1.43
CA ASN A 67 24.83 10.70 0.99
C ASN A 67 23.36 11.16 0.92
N GLY A 68 22.66 11.08 2.03
CA GLY A 68 21.52 11.95 2.30
C GLY A 68 20.54 12.08 1.13
N TYR A 69 19.47 11.35 1.21
CA TYR A 69 18.15 11.82 0.85
C TYR A 69 18.05 12.88 -0.26
N ASN A 70 18.07 12.47 -1.50
CA ASN A 70 17.50 13.27 -2.59
C ASN A 70 16.01 12.93 -2.83
N ALA A 71 15.30 12.55 -1.77
CA ALA A 71 13.86 12.31 -1.81
C ALA A 71 13.06 13.53 -2.32
N LYS A 72 13.61 14.73 -2.16
CA LYS A 72 12.98 15.97 -2.64
C LYS A 72 12.61 15.97 -4.13
N ASN A 73 13.28 15.17 -4.95
CA ASN A 73 13.01 15.13 -6.39
C ASN A 73 11.88 14.14 -6.76
N TYR A 74 11.44 13.31 -5.81
CA TYR A 74 10.46 12.24 -6.06
C TYR A 74 9.19 12.39 -5.25
N LEU A 75 9.21 13.29 -4.27
CA LEU A 75 8.10 13.50 -3.35
C LEU A 75 7.43 14.85 -3.60
N SER A 76 6.14 14.86 -3.46
CA SER A 76 5.31 16.06 -3.37
C SER A 76 5.50 16.77 -2.02
N ALA A 77 4.89 17.94 -1.85
CA ALA A 77 5.01 18.73 -0.63
C ALA A 77 4.49 18.02 0.64
N ASP A 78 3.62 17.05 0.49
CA ASP A 78 3.06 16.21 1.56
C ASP A 78 3.89 14.93 1.85
N ASN A 79 5.10 14.82 1.26
CA ASN A 79 5.98 13.67 1.31
C ASN A 79 5.42 12.38 0.66
N SER A 80 4.41 12.46 -0.18
CA SER A 80 3.96 11.34 -1.02
C SER A 80 4.69 11.33 -2.37
N PHE A 81 4.63 10.20 -3.10
CA PHE A 81 5.21 10.14 -4.43
C PHE A 81 4.56 11.18 -5.35
N SER A 82 5.39 11.96 -6.04
CA SER A 82 4.90 12.79 -7.14
C SER A 82 4.43 11.89 -8.30
N PRO A 83 3.42 12.31 -9.08
CA PRO A 83 2.82 11.48 -10.13
C PRO A 83 3.82 10.89 -11.13
N ASP A 84 4.87 11.62 -11.43
CA ASP A 84 5.89 11.21 -12.42
C ASP A 84 7.20 10.72 -11.80
N SER A 85 7.17 10.37 -10.51
CA SER A 85 8.37 9.94 -9.78
C SER A 85 8.99 8.64 -10.31
N GLY A 86 8.19 7.77 -10.94
CA GLY A 86 8.61 6.43 -11.33
C GLY A 86 8.71 5.43 -10.18
N TYR A 87 8.40 5.84 -8.94
CA TYR A 87 8.51 5.03 -7.72
C TYR A 87 7.16 4.57 -7.16
N ASP A 88 6.05 5.07 -7.69
CA ASP A 88 4.71 4.60 -7.35
C ASP A 88 4.43 3.28 -8.08
N ALA A 89 4.43 2.17 -7.33
CA ALA A 89 4.26 0.84 -7.92
C ALA A 89 2.88 0.65 -8.57
N ALA A 90 1.83 1.28 -8.05
CA ALA A 90 0.51 1.18 -8.66
C ALA A 90 0.48 1.93 -10.00
N ARG A 91 1.01 3.14 -10.06
CA ARG A 91 1.09 3.92 -11.30
C ARG A 91 1.98 3.24 -12.34
N TYR A 92 3.13 2.72 -11.91
CA TYR A 92 4.06 2.04 -12.82
C TYR A 92 3.44 0.79 -13.46
N ASN A 93 2.74 -0.03 -12.67
CA ASN A 93 2.21 -1.31 -13.14
C ASN A 93 0.85 -1.18 -13.85
N LEU A 94 -0.01 -0.26 -13.43
CA LEU A 94 -1.36 -0.10 -13.97
C LEU A 94 -1.45 1.03 -14.99
N GLY A 95 -0.67 2.10 -14.81
CA GLY A 95 -0.71 3.29 -15.66
C GLY A 95 -1.94 4.18 -15.43
N GLY A 96 -2.14 5.15 -16.33
CA GLY A 96 -3.29 6.06 -16.27
C GLY A 96 -3.39 6.82 -14.96
N SER A 97 -4.58 6.90 -14.39
CA SER A 97 -4.86 7.58 -13.13
C SER A 97 -4.73 6.69 -11.89
N TRP A 98 -4.21 5.47 -12.03
CA TRP A 98 -3.94 4.59 -10.89
C TRP A 98 -2.70 5.05 -10.14
N ARG A 99 -2.73 4.99 -8.81
CA ARG A 99 -1.60 5.29 -7.93
C ARG A 99 -1.74 4.62 -6.56
N MET A 100 -0.71 4.67 -5.76
CA MET A 100 -0.80 4.30 -4.34
C MET A 100 -1.57 5.38 -3.58
N PRO A 101 -2.36 5.01 -2.56
CA PRO A 101 -3.01 5.99 -1.68
C PRO A 101 -1.95 6.72 -0.85
N THR A 102 -2.19 8.00 -0.58
CA THR A 102 -1.45 8.75 0.43
C THR A 102 -1.91 8.37 1.84
N ASN A 103 -1.13 8.74 2.87
CA ASN A 103 -1.56 8.55 4.26
C ASN A 103 -2.84 9.35 4.58
N THR A 104 -2.99 10.55 4.02
CA THR A 104 -4.19 11.38 4.21
C THR A 104 -5.44 10.68 3.67
N GLU A 105 -5.34 10.01 2.52
CA GLU A 105 -6.45 9.26 1.92
C GLU A 105 -6.79 7.97 2.68
N ILE A 106 -5.78 7.34 3.28
CA ILE A 106 -6.01 6.23 4.22
C ILE A 106 -6.76 6.74 5.46
N LEU A 107 -6.39 7.89 6.01
CA LEU A 107 -7.12 8.50 7.12
C LEU A 107 -8.55 8.88 6.73
N GLU A 108 -8.76 9.39 5.52
CA GLU A 108 -10.09 9.66 4.98
C GLU A 108 -10.96 8.40 4.91
N LEU A 109 -10.38 7.26 4.45
CA LEU A 109 -11.06 5.97 4.48
C LEU A 109 -11.49 5.59 5.90
N TYR A 110 -10.60 5.77 6.89
CA TYR A 110 -10.92 5.50 8.29
C TYR A 110 -12.06 6.37 8.83
N ASP A 111 -12.08 7.63 8.46
CA ASP A 111 -13.04 8.60 9.00
C ASP A 111 -14.45 8.45 8.40
N ASN A 112 -14.54 7.89 7.19
CA ASN A 112 -15.80 7.81 6.43
C ASN A 112 -16.31 6.38 6.26
N THR A 113 -15.76 5.40 6.99
CA THR A 113 -16.23 4.01 6.97
C THR A 113 -16.39 3.44 8.38
N THR A 114 -17.31 2.52 8.54
CA THR A 114 -17.27 1.54 9.62
C THR A 114 -16.49 0.31 9.15
N TRP A 115 -15.93 -0.45 10.08
CA TRP A 115 -15.15 -1.63 9.73
C TRP A 115 -15.53 -2.83 10.59
N GLN A 116 -15.38 -4.00 10.02
CA GLN A 116 -15.67 -5.27 10.67
C GLN A 116 -14.61 -6.32 10.29
N TYR A 117 -14.07 -7.00 11.30
CA TYR A 117 -13.30 -8.23 11.06
C TYR A 117 -14.26 -9.33 10.59
N THR A 118 -13.97 -9.94 9.45
CA THR A 118 -14.82 -10.96 8.85
C THR A 118 -14.02 -11.93 7.98
N SER A 119 -14.71 -12.93 7.44
CA SER A 119 -14.13 -13.87 6.46
C SER A 119 -14.94 -13.86 5.17
N VAL A 120 -14.25 -13.73 4.05
CA VAL A 120 -14.82 -13.81 2.70
C VAL A 120 -14.15 -14.98 1.97
N ASN A 121 -14.94 -15.94 1.50
CA ASN A 121 -14.44 -17.16 0.83
C ASN A 121 -13.35 -17.89 1.63
N GLY A 122 -13.47 -17.90 2.96
CA GLY A 122 -12.49 -18.56 3.85
C GLY A 122 -11.23 -17.74 4.16
N VAL A 123 -11.10 -16.54 3.61
CA VAL A 123 -9.98 -15.62 3.87
C VAL A 123 -10.42 -14.56 4.88
N ASN A 124 -9.71 -14.47 6.00
CA ASN A 124 -9.96 -13.46 7.02
C ASN A 124 -9.50 -12.10 6.54
N GLY A 125 -10.20 -11.06 6.95
CA GLY A 125 -9.90 -9.69 6.54
C GLY A 125 -10.76 -8.66 7.24
N ILE A 126 -10.65 -7.44 6.78
CA ILE A 126 -11.42 -6.30 7.25
C ILE A 126 -12.36 -5.86 6.13
N LEU A 127 -13.65 -5.83 6.41
CA LEU A 127 -14.66 -5.26 5.55
C LEU A 127 -14.95 -3.83 6.01
N HIS A 128 -14.70 -2.86 5.16
CA HIS A 128 -15.13 -1.48 5.35
C HIS A 128 -16.48 -1.26 4.69
N THR A 129 -17.35 -0.52 5.35
CA THR A 129 -18.64 -0.07 4.83
C THR A 129 -18.69 1.44 4.89
N SER A 130 -18.83 2.09 3.76
CA SER A 130 -18.97 3.55 3.68
C SER A 130 -20.17 4.04 4.47
N THR A 131 -19.96 5.03 5.31
CA THR A 131 -21.03 5.72 6.03
C THR A 131 -21.79 6.72 5.13
N ILE A 132 -21.28 6.97 3.92
CA ILE A 132 -21.81 7.96 2.98
C ILE A 132 -22.79 7.30 2.01
N ASN A 133 -22.40 6.17 1.37
CA ASN A 133 -23.21 5.53 0.34
C ASN A 133 -23.52 4.05 0.59
N GLY A 134 -22.95 3.45 1.66
CA GLY A 134 -23.17 2.05 2.02
C GLY A 134 -22.35 1.03 1.22
N ASN A 135 -21.56 1.46 0.25
CA ASN A 135 -20.70 0.58 -0.51
C ASN A 135 -19.58 0.00 0.36
N THR A 136 -19.12 -1.20 0.00
CA THR A 136 -18.16 -1.94 0.82
C THR A 136 -16.89 -2.26 0.07
N ILE A 137 -15.78 -2.40 0.82
CA ILE A 137 -14.51 -2.88 0.31
C ILE A 137 -13.88 -3.83 1.32
N PHE A 138 -13.32 -4.95 0.83
CA PHE A 138 -12.67 -5.96 1.64
C PHE A 138 -11.15 -5.88 1.51
N PHE A 139 -10.44 -5.91 2.64
CA PHE A 139 -8.99 -5.96 2.75
C PHE A 139 -8.57 -7.28 3.38
N PRO A 140 -7.95 -8.21 2.64
CA PRO A 140 -7.58 -9.52 3.16
C PRO A 140 -6.37 -9.42 4.09
N ILE A 141 -6.34 -10.26 5.12
CA ILE A 141 -5.16 -10.45 5.97
C ILE A 141 -4.19 -11.37 5.25
N THR A 142 -3.13 -10.80 4.70
CA THR A 142 -2.16 -11.49 3.85
C THR A 142 -0.76 -11.55 4.45
N GLY A 143 -0.56 -10.93 5.62
CA GLY A 143 0.77 -10.82 6.23
C GLY A 143 1.68 -9.85 5.47
N TYR A 144 2.97 -9.97 5.74
CA TYR A 144 4.03 -9.20 5.11
C TYR A 144 5.29 -10.05 4.95
N ILE A 145 6.23 -9.61 4.11
CA ILE A 145 7.52 -10.32 3.95
C ILE A 145 8.63 -9.55 4.65
N GLU A 146 9.34 -10.26 5.52
CA GLU A 146 10.58 -9.80 6.16
C GLU A 146 11.72 -10.69 5.70
N ASN A 147 12.77 -10.10 5.16
CA ASN A 147 13.84 -10.82 4.47
C ASN A 147 13.27 -11.72 3.35
N THR A 148 13.30 -13.02 3.52
CA THR A 148 12.73 -14.01 2.57
C THR A 148 11.51 -14.72 3.11
N SER A 149 11.04 -14.36 4.31
CA SER A 149 10.00 -15.09 5.04
C SER A 149 8.67 -14.33 5.03
N LEU A 150 7.60 -15.01 4.67
CA LEU A 150 6.24 -14.51 4.85
C LEU A 150 5.86 -14.62 6.34
N ILE A 151 5.56 -13.47 6.94
CA ILE A 151 5.05 -13.37 8.30
C ILE A 151 3.54 -13.24 8.23
N VAL A 152 2.83 -14.29 8.60
CA VAL A 152 1.37 -14.29 8.66
C VAL A 152 0.92 -13.91 10.06
N GLY A 153 0.08 -12.90 10.16
CA GLY A 153 -0.46 -12.41 11.42
C GLY A 153 -1.98 -12.28 11.38
N GLN A 154 -2.51 -11.42 12.23
CA GLN A 154 -3.95 -11.10 12.30
C GLN A 154 -4.23 -9.67 11.82
N LEU A 155 -3.28 -9.06 11.15
CA LEU A 155 -3.35 -7.67 10.70
C LEU A 155 -3.28 -7.58 9.19
N VAL A 156 -3.98 -6.59 8.64
CA VAL A 156 -3.81 -6.14 7.27
C VAL A 156 -2.69 -5.11 7.23
N TYR A 157 -1.73 -5.31 6.34
CA TYR A 157 -0.62 -4.39 6.09
C TYR A 157 -0.68 -3.94 4.64
N LEU A 158 -0.74 -2.63 4.38
CA LEU A 158 -0.68 -2.07 3.03
C LEU A 158 0.18 -0.80 3.03
N TRP A 159 1.01 -0.63 2.00
CA TRP A 159 1.77 0.61 1.83
C TRP A 159 0.88 1.80 1.47
N SER A 160 1.21 2.97 2.03
CA SER A 160 0.87 4.26 1.44
C SER A 160 2.04 4.78 0.60
N SER A 161 1.77 5.79 -0.23
CA SER A 161 2.82 6.51 -0.97
C SER A 161 3.58 7.54 -0.11
N THR A 162 3.14 7.77 1.14
CA THR A 162 3.66 8.85 1.99
C THR A 162 4.83 8.39 2.85
N LEU A 163 5.95 9.08 2.75
CA LEU A 163 7.10 8.86 3.60
C LEU A 163 6.84 9.44 5.00
N HIS A 164 7.12 8.65 6.04
CA HIS A 164 7.14 9.13 7.42
C HIS A 164 8.53 9.63 7.78
N TYR A 165 8.66 10.95 7.94
CA TYR A 165 9.93 11.58 8.30
C TYR A 165 10.09 11.71 9.81
N LYS A 166 11.10 11.03 10.37
CA LYS A 166 11.58 11.28 11.76
C LYS A 166 12.91 12.00 11.72
N GLY A 167 12.96 13.23 11.35
CA GLY A 167 13.99 14.27 11.60
C GLY A 167 15.47 13.90 11.79
N ASN A 168 15.90 12.64 11.59
CA ASN A 168 17.27 12.20 11.80
C ASN A 168 17.71 11.25 10.68
N ILE A 169 18.69 11.68 9.90
CA ILE A 169 19.25 10.99 8.71
C ILE A 169 19.84 9.59 9.00
N ASN A 170 20.02 9.24 10.26
CA ASN A 170 20.58 7.95 10.68
C ASN A 170 19.52 6.95 11.14
N THR A 171 18.25 7.30 11.15
CA THR A 171 17.17 6.36 11.45
C THR A 171 16.68 5.69 10.18
N GLN A 172 16.43 4.41 10.27
CA GLN A 172 15.89 3.61 9.19
C GLN A 172 14.67 4.30 8.59
N ASN A 173 14.66 4.46 7.27
CA ASN A 173 13.56 5.11 6.55
C ASN A 173 12.26 4.36 6.77
N GLN A 174 11.20 5.10 7.07
CA GLN A 174 9.88 4.55 7.34
C GLN A 174 8.84 5.25 6.48
N ALA A 175 7.88 4.49 5.97
CA ALA A 175 6.73 5.03 5.27
C ALA A 175 5.45 4.68 6.01
N TYR A 176 4.41 5.49 5.85
CA TYR A 176 3.11 5.23 6.45
C TYR A 176 2.47 4.00 5.83
N ILE A 177 1.75 3.26 6.66
CA ILE A 177 1.01 2.06 6.27
C ILE A 177 -0.44 2.14 6.73
N TYR A 178 -1.30 1.45 6.00
CA TYR A 178 -2.60 1.05 6.50
C TYR A 178 -2.40 -0.16 7.41
N LEU A 179 -2.83 -0.07 8.65
CA LEU A 179 -2.74 -1.16 9.62
C LEU A 179 -4.08 -1.37 10.31
N TYR A 180 -4.66 -2.55 10.12
CA TYR A 180 -5.91 -2.95 10.74
C TYR A 180 -5.85 -4.36 11.29
N GLY A 181 -6.46 -4.58 12.45
CA GLY A 181 -6.60 -5.88 13.07
C GLY A 181 -7.89 -6.04 13.85
N ASN A 182 -8.03 -7.20 14.48
CA ASN A 182 -9.14 -7.49 15.36
C ASN A 182 -9.07 -6.57 16.59
N ASN A 183 -9.92 -5.54 16.64
CA ASN A 183 -10.00 -4.51 17.67
C ASN A 183 -8.91 -3.43 17.70
N THR A 184 -8.06 -3.33 16.69
CA THR A 184 -7.02 -2.31 16.64
C THR A 184 -7.11 -1.51 15.35
N VAL A 185 -7.32 -0.20 15.48
CA VAL A 185 -7.16 0.77 14.40
C VAL A 185 -5.95 1.62 14.77
N ASN A 186 -4.87 1.44 14.05
CA ASN A 186 -3.68 2.26 14.26
C ASN A 186 -3.61 3.32 13.17
N ARG A 187 -3.94 4.56 13.56
CA ARG A 187 -3.85 5.73 12.69
C ARG A 187 -2.43 6.27 12.69
N GLY A 188 -1.86 6.44 11.51
CA GLY A 188 -0.51 7.01 11.38
C GLY A 188 0.62 6.02 11.73
N GLU A 189 0.36 4.71 11.65
CA GLU A 189 1.40 3.70 11.74
C GLU A 189 2.36 3.79 10.55
N HIS A 190 3.58 3.40 10.79
CA HIS A 190 4.64 3.40 9.79
C HIS A 190 5.53 2.17 9.95
N SER A 191 6.18 1.78 8.88
CA SER A 191 7.06 0.61 8.85
C SER A 191 8.34 0.89 8.06
N LEU A 192 9.32 0.03 8.24
CA LEU A 192 10.60 0.11 7.54
C LEU A 192 10.39 -0.12 6.05
N VAL A 193 10.92 0.77 5.22
CA VAL A 193 10.69 0.80 3.76
C VAL A 193 11.13 -0.47 3.03
N TYR A 194 11.97 -1.28 3.63
CA TYR A 194 12.46 -2.52 3.02
C TYR A 194 11.56 -3.74 3.26
N TYR A 195 10.54 -3.67 4.12
CA TYR A 195 9.57 -4.76 4.25
C TYR A 195 8.72 -4.92 3.00
N GLY A 196 8.29 -6.14 2.73
CA GLY A 196 7.40 -6.45 1.63
C GLY A 196 5.94 -6.35 2.08
N PHE A 197 5.23 -5.28 1.71
CA PHE A 197 3.80 -5.16 1.94
C PHE A 197 3.04 -5.11 0.61
N PRO A 198 1.80 -5.63 0.56
CA PRO A 198 0.91 -5.40 -0.56
C PRO A 198 0.52 -3.92 -0.69
N ILE A 199 -0.04 -3.58 -1.84
CA ILE A 199 -0.55 -2.25 -2.15
C ILE A 199 -2.00 -2.38 -2.57
N ARG A 200 -2.90 -1.53 -2.02
CA ARG A 200 -4.25 -1.35 -2.52
C ARG A 200 -4.28 -0.06 -3.35
N PRO A 201 -4.37 -0.13 -4.68
CA PRO A 201 -4.40 1.06 -5.52
C PRO A 201 -5.65 1.91 -5.31
N VAL A 202 -5.52 3.19 -5.63
CA VAL A 202 -6.63 4.12 -5.84
C VAL A 202 -6.60 4.62 -7.27
N TYR A 203 -7.77 4.88 -7.84
CA TYR A 203 -7.94 5.55 -9.13
C TYR A 203 -8.36 6.99 -8.85
N ASP A 204 -7.60 7.93 -9.38
CA ASP A 204 -7.84 9.36 -9.21
C ASP A 204 -8.41 9.93 -10.52
N PRO A 205 -9.73 10.21 -10.57
CA PRO A 205 -10.37 10.68 -11.79
C PRO A 205 -9.96 12.11 -12.18
N SER A 206 -9.22 12.81 -11.32
CA SER A 206 -8.74 14.17 -11.58
C SER A 206 -7.37 14.22 -12.29
N LEU A 207 -6.67 13.09 -12.44
CA LEU A 207 -5.37 12.97 -13.09
C LEU A 207 -5.44 12.59 -14.56
#